data_6d7073a8c8ca9febbbaaab8cbe67e5d8
#
_entry.id   6d7073a8c8ca9febbbaaab8cbe67e5d8
#
_cell.length_a   1.000
_cell.length_b   1.000
_cell.length_c   1.000
_cell.angle_alpha   90.00
_cell.angle_beta   90.00
_cell.angle_gamma   90.00
#
_symmetry.space_group_name_H-M   'P 1'
#
loop_
_entity.id
_entity.type
_entity.pdbx_description
1 polymer ?
#
loop_
_entity_poly.entity_id
_entity_poly.type
_entity_poly.pdbx_seq_one_letter_code
_entity_poly.pdbx_strand_id
1 'polypeptide(L)'
;MGECAKGSNPSIFLFKKGSSIMANKNYKFETLQLHVGQEAPDPATGARAVPIYQTTSYVFQDCAQAAARFGLAEGGNIYGRLTNSTQEVLENRVAALENGAAGLAVASGAAAITYAIEAVARSGDHIVSQNTIYGGTYNLLNTTLKAFGVDTTFVNIHDLDQVKKAVRPETKAIYLETLGNPNSDIPDIEALAQLAHKHQIPLIIDNTFGTPYLIRPIEHGADIEHGADIVVHSATKFIGGHGTSLGGVIVDGGTFDWEASGRFPQFTQPNPSYHGVSFTNAAGKAAFAAYIRAILLRDTGASISPFNAFLLLQGLETLSLRLERHVENTLRVVEFLSRHPQVERVNHPSLSGHPDHKLYEKYFPKGAASIFTFEIKGKEKEAQAFIDHLELFSLLANVADVKSLVIHPATTTHAQLSREAQLKAGIRPNTIRLSIGTEHIDDILADLEHGFAYAK
;
A
#
# COMPACT_ATOMS: atom_id res chain seq x y z
N MET A 1 30.82 -27.19 -37.42
CA MET A 1 31.59 -26.79 -36.24
C MET A 1 31.63 -25.27 -36.26
N GLY A 2 30.77 -24.65 -35.51
CA GLY A 2 30.68 -23.20 -35.40
C GLY A 2 30.54 -22.88 -33.91
N GLU A 3 31.51 -22.12 -33.41
CA GLU A 3 31.66 -21.78 -32.00
C GLU A 3 30.45 -21.10 -31.44
N CYS A 4 29.97 -21.66 -30.34
CA CYS A 4 28.96 -21.09 -29.48
C CYS A 4 29.55 -19.81 -28.81
N ALA A 5 29.11 -18.65 -29.21
CA ALA A 5 29.51 -17.39 -28.60
C ALA A 5 29.09 -17.39 -27.13
N LYS A 6 30.07 -17.33 -26.24
CA LYS A 6 29.91 -17.22 -24.80
C LYS A 6 29.23 -15.90 -24.43
N GLY A 7 28.03 -16.00 -23.84
CA GLY A 7 27.62 -15.28 -22.66
C GLY A 7 27.73 -13.76 -22.66
N SER A 8 26.78 -13.05 -23.25
CA SER A 8 26.28 -11.81 -22.68
C SER A 8 25.14 -12.20 -21.72
N ASN A 9 25.34 -11.90 -20.45
CA ASN A 9 24.34 -12.07 -19.41
C ASN A 9 23.07 -11.33 -19.84
N PRO A 10 21.93 -11.99 -20.11
CA PRO A 10 20.72 -11.30 -20.49
C PRO A 10 20.17 -10.58 -19.25
N SER A 11 20.50 -9.31 -19.12
CA SER A 11 19.79 -8.42 -18.19
C SER A 11 18.38 -8.26 -18.73
N ILE A 12 17.46 -9.03 -18.22
CA ILE A 12 16.09 -9.15 -18.69
C ILE A 12 15.27 -7.96 -18.22
N PHE A 13 14.73 -7.26 -19.16
CA PHE A 13 14.00 -6.02 -19.02
C PHE A 13 12.47 -6.28 -18.96
N LEU A 14 11.98 -6.91 -17.91
CA LEU A 14 10.58 -6.71 -17.49
C LEU A 14 10.36 -5.30 -16.88
N PHE A 15 11.44 -4.71 -16.44
CA PHE A 15 11.55 -3.30 -16.07
C PHE A 15 12.70 -2.73 -16.88
N LYS A 16 12.48 -1.68 -17.68
CA LYS A 16 13.60 -0.92 -18.21
C LYS A 16 14.51 -0.62 -17.03
N LYS A 17 15.82 -0.84 -17.15
CA LYS A 17 16.84 -0.15 -16.37
C LYS A 17 16.74 1.35 -16.68
N GLY A 18 15.66 1.97 -16.32
CA GLY A 18 15.63 3.37 -16.04
C GLY A 18 16.34 3.52 -14.70
N SER A 19 17.70 3.54 -14.75
CA SER A 19 18.35 4.41 -13.79
C SER A 19 17.79 5.78 -14.13
N SER A 20 16.68 6.13 -13.47
CA SER A 20 16.14 7.47 -13.55
C SER A 20 17.33 8.39 -13.30
N ILE A 21 17.64 9.28 -14.26
CA ILE A 21 18.69 10.29 -14.09
C ILE A 21 18.45 11.05 -12.79
N MET A 22 17.19 11.09 -12.35
CA MET A 22 16.73 11.70 -11.10
C MET A 22 17.07 10.86 -9.85
N ALA A 23 16.99 9.54 -9.89
CA ALA A 23 17.36 8.68 -8.76
C ALA A 23 18.85 8.80 -8.37
N ASN A 24 19.71 9.15 -9.34
CA ASN A 24 21.13 9.39 -9.09
C ASN A 24 21.47 10.80 -8.56
N LYS A 25 20.51 11.70 -8.41
CA LYS A 25 20.71 13.11 -8.05
C LYS A 25 20.12 13.48 -6.69
N ASN A 26 20.06 12.69 -5.69
CA ASN A 26 19.59 13.04 -4.32
C ASN A 26 18.47 14.11 -4.25
N TYR A 27 17.52 14.08 -5.22
CA TYR A 27 16.37 14.97 -5.19
C TYR A 27 15.46 14.64 -4.00
N LYS A 28 14.80 15.67 -3.48
CA LYS A 28 13.85 15.52 -2.39
C LYS A 28 12.50 15.01 -2.89
N PHE A 29 11.67 14.55 -1.97
CA PHE A 29 10.38 13.93 -2.24
C PHE A 29 9.53 14.74 -3.23
N GLU A 30 9.40 16.04 -2.99
CA GLU A 30 8.56 16.96 -3.76
C GLU A 30 9.02 17.07 -5.22
N THR A 31 10.33 16.92 -5.49
CA THR A 31 10.87 16.88 -6.84
C THR A 31 10.65 15.50 -7.48
N LEU A 32 10.88 14.43 -6.72
CA LEU A 32 10.68 13.06 -7.21
C LEU A 32 9.21 12.80 -7.58
N GLN A 33 8.26 13.27 -6.76
CA GLN A 33 6.81 13.07 -7.02
C GLN A 33 6.33 13.74 -8.32
N LEU A 34 7.07 14.73 -8.83
CA LEU A 34 6.72 15.46 -10.06
C LEU A 34 7.43 14.92 -11.30
N HIS A 35 8.62 14.36 -11.16
CA HIS A 35 9.52 14.16 -12.30
C HIS A 35 9.87 12.71 -12.60
N VAL A 36 9.90 11.80 -11.61
CA VAL A 36 10.31 10.41 -11.85
C VAL A 36 9.39 9.73 -12.87
N GLY A 37 9.99 9.05 -13.83
CA GLY A 37 9.33 8.38 -14.96
C GLY A 37 8.93 9.33 -16.10
N GLN A 38 9.26 10.63 -15.96
CA GLN A 38 8.88 11.70 -16.90
C GLN A 38 10.01 12.72 -17.03
N GLU A 39 11.24 12.28 -16.91
CA GLU A 39 12.44 13.13 -16.92
C GLU A 39 12.65 13.85 -18.26
N ALA A 40 12.21 13.20 -19.34
CA ALA A 40 12.21 13.74 -20.69
C ALA A 40 10.76 13.89 -21.21
N PRO A 41 10.52 14.82 -22.17
CA PRO A 41 9.25 14.88 -22.86
C PRO A 41 8.99 13.60 -23.67
N ASP A 42 7.73 13.36 -24.04
CA ASP A 42 7.39 12.26 -24.95
C ASP A 42 8.19 12.32 -26.24
N PRO A 43 8.93 11.26 -26.62
CA PRO A 43 9.88 11.33 -27.75
C PRO A 43 9.18 11.45 -29.11
N ALA A 44 7.91 11.07 -29.22
CA ALA A 44 7.16 11.14 -30.48
C ALA A 44 6.53 12.50 -30.71
N THR A 45 6.07 13.16 -29.66
CA THR A 45 5.24 14.38 -29.75
C THR A 45 5.87 15.60 -29.08
N GLY A 46 6.87 15.43 -28.24
CA GLY A 46 7.41 16.48 -27.39
C GLY A 46 6.48 16.87 -26.21
N ALA A 47 5.42 16.13 -25.96
CA ALA A 47 4.49 16.43 -24.87
C ALA A 47 5.19 16.39 -23.50
N ARG A 48 4.97 17.45 -22.70
CA ARG A 48 5.51 17.53 -21.33
C ARG A 48 4.67 16.74 -20.35
N ALA A 49 3.35 16.74 -20.49
CA ALA A 49 2.46 15.90 -19.69
C ALA A 49 2.59 14.43 -20.09
N VAL A 50 2.34 13.51 -19.15
CA VAL A 50 2.35 12.07 -19.44
C VAL A 50 1.20 11.76 -20.41
N PRO A 51 1.48 11.21 -21.62
CA PRO A 51 0.42 10.81 -22.54
C PRO A 51 -0.39 9.63 -22.00
N ILE A 52 -1.68 9.60 -22.34
CA ILE A 52 -2.55 8.45 -22.02
C ILE A 52 -2.50 7.47 -23.21
N TYR A 53 -1.73 6.40 -23.06
CA TYR A 53 -1.64 5.35 -24.08
C TYR A 53 -2.78 4.34 -23.93
N GLN A 54 -3.97 4.71 -24.38
CA GLN A 54 -5.17 3.88 -24.32
C GLN A 54 -5.15 2.86 -25.46
N THR A 55 -4.33 1.82 -25.33
CA THR A 55 -4.17 0.74 -26.32
C THR A 55 -4.06 -0.63 -25.66
N THR A 56 -4.53 -1.67 -26.34
CA THR A 56 -4.41 -3.06 -25.90
C THR A 56 -3.13 -3.73 -26.37
N SER A 57 -2.58 -3.34 -27.52
CA SER A 57 -1.49 -4.06 -28.18
C SER A 57 -0.51 -3.11 -28.86
N TYR A 58 0.69 -3.62 -29.11
CA TYR A 58 1.80 -2.88 -29.70
C TYR A 58 2.37 -3.66 -30.89
N VAL A 59 2.79 -2.95 -31.94
CA VAL A 59 3.37 -3.54 -33.15
C VAL A 59 4.84 -3.85 -32.93
N PHE A 60 5.28 -5.01 -33.38
CA PHE A 60 6.69 -5.40 -33.43
C PHE A 60 7.29 -5.02 -34.79
N GLN A 61 8.59 -4.79 -34.84
CA GLN A 61 9.31 -4.52 -36.06
C GLN A 61 9.37 -5.75 -36.97
N ASP A 62 9.56 -6.93 -36.36
CA ASP A 62 9.64 -8.22 -37.02
C ASP A 62 9.38 -9.38 -36.06
N CYS A 63 9.38 -10.62 -36.57
CA CYS A 63 9.19 -11.82 -35.78
C CYS A 63 10.32 -12.08 -34.77
N ALA A 64 11.55 -11.63 -35.06
CA ALA A 64 12.68 -11.83 -34.16
C ALA A 64 12.51 -10.95 -32.92
N GLN A 65 12.13 -9.69 -33.09
CA GLN A 65 11.81 -8.79 -31.97
C GLN A 65 10.63 -9.31 -31.15
N ALA A 66 9.57 -9.79 -31.82
CA ALA A 66 8.43 -10.40 -31.13
C ALA A 66 8.89 -11.56 -30.24
N ALA A 67 9.67 -12.49 -30.79
CA ALA A 67 10.21 -13.63 -30.04
C ALA A 67 11.10 -13.20 -28.86
N ALA A 68 11.95 -12.20 -29.08
CA ALA A 68 12.84 -11.67 -28.03
C ALA A 68 12.05 -11.07 -26.86
N ARG A 69 10.99 -10.29 -27.13
CA ARG A 69 10.14 -9.71 -26.09
C ARG A 69 9.34 -10.75 -25.32
N PHE A 70 8.74 -11.73 -26.01
CA PHE A 70 8.04 -12.84 -25.36
C PHE A 70 8.98 -13.74 -24.56
N GLY A 71 10.21 -13.91 -24.99
CA GLY A 71 11.26 -14.65 -24.30
C GLY A 71 11.97 -13.87 -23.19
N LEU A 72 11.55 -12.63 -22.93
CA LEU A 72 12.16 -11.73 -21.93
C LEU A 72 13.63 -11.37 -22.25
N ALA A 73 14.06 -11.51 -23.49
CA ALA A 73 15.40 -11.15 -23.94
C ALA A 73 15.52 -9.68 -24.40
N GLU A 74 14.38 -9.03 -24.71
CA GLU A 74 14.30 -7.61 -25.08
C GLU A 74 13.16 -6.95 -24.28
N GLY A 75 13.44 -5.74 -23.75
CA GLY A 75 12.43 -4.93 -23.08
C GLY A 75 11.49 -4.23 -24.06
N GLY A 76 10.27 -3.92 -23.61
CA GLY A 76 9.30 -3.16 -24.37
C GLY A 76 7.87 -3.60 -24.16
N ASN A 77 6.97 -2.85 -24.78
CA ASN A 77 5.54 -3.14 -24.66
C ASN A 77 5.16 -4.31 -25.59
N ILE A 78 4.30 -5.19 -25.08
CA ILE A 78 3.75 -6.34 -25.80
C ILE A 78 2.23 -6.21 -25.86
N TYR A 79 1.58 -6.15 -24.70
CA TYR A 79 0.16 -6.13 -24.53
C TYR A 79 -0.22 -5.32 -23.27
N GLY A 80 -1.24 -4.47 -23.36
CA GLY A 80 -1.60 -3.48 -22.35
C GLY A 80 -1.90 -4.03 -20.94
N ARG A 81 -2.23 -5.33 -20.82
CA ARG A 81 -2.38 -5.99 -19.52
C ARG A 81 -1.04 -6.16 -18.79
N LEU A 82 0.05 -6.37 -19.53
CA LEU A 82 1.38 -6.62 -18.97
C LEU A 82 2.18 -5.34 -18.80
N THR A 83 2.17 -4.48 -19.83
CA THR A 83 2.98 -3.26 -19.89
C THR A 83 2.21 -2.16 -20.62
N ASN A 84 2.33 -0.93 -20.12
CA ASN A 84 1.76 0.26 -20.76
C ASN A 84 2.57 1.47 -20.31
N SER A 85 2.93 2.35 -21.23
CA SER A 85 3.82 3.49 -20.96
C SER A 85 3.24 4.49 -19.95
N THR A 86 1.92 4.66 -19.86
CA THR A 86 1.28 5.50 -18.84
C THR A 86 1.36 4.87 -17.44
N GLN A 87 1.11 3.56 -17.38
CA GLN A 87 1.21 2.77 -16.14
C GLN A 87 2.65 2.74 -15.62
N GLU A 88 3.63 2.59 -16.52
CA GLU A 88 5.08 2.57 -16.21
C GLU A 88 5.52 3.84 -15.47
N VAL A 89 5.00 5.01 -15.83
CA VAL A 89 5.30 6.26 -15.11
C VAL A 89 4.80 6.20 -13.66
N LEU A 90 3.59 5.71 -13.43
CA LEU A 90 3.04 5.54 -12.08
C LEU A 90 3.88 4.55 -11.26
N GLU A 91 4.22 3.41 -11.86
CA GLU A 91 5.02 2.35 -11.24
C GLU A 91 6.39 2.85 -10.81
N ASN A 92 7.12 3.49 -11.73
CA ASN A 92 8.45 4.04 -11.47
C ASN A 92 8.42 5.14 -10.42
N ARG A 93 7.40 6.01 -10.47
CA ARG A 93 7.28 7.13 -9.53
C ARG A 93 6.99 6.67 -8.11
N VAL A 94 6.03 5.77 -7.92
CA VAL A 94 5.72 5.24 -6.59
C VAL A 94 6.89 4.42 -6.05
N ALA A 95 7.55 3.59 -6.88
CA ALA A 95 8.74 2.85 -6.46
C ALA A 95 9.85 3.80 -5.97
N ALA A 96 10.14 4.87 -6.71
CA ALA A 96 11.16 5.85 -6.31
C ALA A 96 10.77 6.60 -5.02
N LEU A 97 9.49 6.91 -4.83
CA LEU A 97 9.01 7.59 -3.63
C LEU A 97 9.08 6.68 -2.38
N GLU A 98 8.90 5.37 -2.53
CA GLU A 98 9.10 4.38 -1.46
C GLU A 98 10.56 3.94 -1.28
N ASN A 99 11.48 4.39 -2.13
CA ASN A 99 12.86 3.89 -2.19
C ASN A 99 12.96 2.39 -2.54
N GLY A 100 12.01 1.88 -3.35
CA GLY A 100 11.98 0.49 -3.81
C GLY A 100 12.72 0.27 -5.12
N ALA A 101 12.98 -1.00 -5.44
CA ALA A 101 13.67 -1.41 -6.66
C ALA A 101 12.74 -1.46 -7.88
N ALA A 102 11.45 -1.74 -7.68
CA ALA A 102 10.46 -1.79 -8.76
C ALA A 102 9.04 -1.57 -8.23
N GLY A 103 8.16 -1.04 -9.09
CA GLY A 103 6.73 -0.89 -8.85
C GLY A 103 5.88 -1.68 -9.85
N LEU A 104 4.70 -2.09 -9.44
CA LEU A 104 3.69 -2.73 -10.28
C LEU A 104 2.32 -2.15 -9.99
N ALA A 105 1.70 -1.51 -10.97
CA ALA A 105 0.35 -0.98 -10.84
C ALA A 105 -0.69 -2.05 -11.22
N VAL A 106 -1.76 -2.13 -10.41
CA VAL A 106 -2.86 -3.09 -10.56
C VAL A 106 -4.21 -2.40 -10.36
N ALA A 107 -5.30 -3.10 -10.67
CA ALA A 107 -6.65 -2.55 -10.72
C ALA A 107 -7.18 -1.97 -9.41
N SER A 108 -6.67 -2.41 -8.26
CA SER A 108 -7.14 -1.97 -6.94
C SER A 108 -6.14 -2.29 -5.83
N GLY A 109 -6.29 -1.67 -4.66
CA GLY A 109 -5.53 -2.05 -3.47
C GLY A 109 -5.77 -3.51 -3.06
N ALA A 110 -7.01 -4.01 -3.19
CA ALA A 110 -7.32 -5.41 -2.95
C ALA A 110 -6.53 -6.35 -3.86
N ALA A 111 -6.42 -6.03 -5.16
CA ALA A 111 -5.60 -6.80 -6.10
C ALA A 111 -4.10 -6.73 -5.73
N ALA A 112 -3.61 -5.58 -5.25
CA ALA A 112 -2.22 -5.44 -4.80
C ALA A 112 -1.92 -6.36 -3.62
N ILE A 113 -2.78 -6.37 -2.61
CA ILE A 113 -2.65 -7.23 -1.44
C ILE A 113 -2.74 -8.71 -1.84
N THR A 114 -3.75 -9.08 -2.65
CA THR A 114 -3.94 -10.45 -3.10
C THR A 114 -2.71 -10.97 -3.82
N TYR A 115 -2.19 -10.22 -4.80
CA TYR A 115 -1.00 -10.63 -5.54
C TYR A 115 0.26 -10.67 -4.68
N ALA A 116 0.41 -9.73 -3.73
CA ALA A 116 1.55 -9.75 -2.82
C ALA A 116 1.57 -11.03 -1.95
N ILE A 117 0.40 -11.47 -1.48
CA ILE A 117 0.27 -12.72 -0.71
C ILE A 117 0.42 -13.96 -1.60
N GLU A 118 -0.28 -14.03 -2.74
CA GLU A 118 -0.24 -15.19 -3.66
C GLU A 118 1.14 -15.39 -4.29
N ALA A 119 1.94 -14.34 -4.40
CA ALA A 119 3.31 -14.44 -4.88
C ALA A 119 4.21 -15.24 -3.91
N VAL A 120 3.96 -15.17 -2.60
CA VAL A 120 4.77 -15.83 -1.57
C VAL A 120 4.11 -17.08 -1.00
N ALA A 121 2.78 -17.17 -0.97
CA ALA A 121 2.03 -18.22 -0.31
C ALA A 121 1.14 -19.02 -1.30
N ARG A 122 1.10 -20.33 -1.11
CA ARG A 122 0.31 -21.30 -1.89
C ARG A 122 -0.50 -22.19 -0.96
N SER A 123 -1.29 -23.11 -1.52
CA SER A 123 -2.00 -24.13 -0.73
C SER A 123 -1.03 -24.90 0.19
N GLY A 124 -1.35 -24.94 1.47
CA GLY A 124 -0.52 -25.51 2.54
C GLY A 124 0.38 -24.49 3.25
N ASP A 125 0.51 -23.28 2.73
CA ASP A 125 1.31 -22.22 3.33
C ASP A 125 0.51 -21.40 4.36
N HIS A 126 1.22 -20.57 5.11
CA HIS A 126 0.69 -19.79 6.22
C HIS A 126 1.18 -18.33 6.20
N ILE A 127 0.33 -17.42 6.66
CA ILE A 127 0.62 -16.00 6.86
C ILE A 127 0.41 -15.64 8.34
N VAL A 128 1.31 -14.85 8.92
CA VAL A 128 1.06 -14.16 10.19
C VAL A 128 0.61 -12.74 9.85
N SER A 129 -0.54 -12.31 10.38
CA SER A 129 -1.09 -11.00 10.08
C SER A 129 -1.45 -10.24 11.36
N GLN A 130 -1.27 -8.92 11.33
CA GLN A 130 -1.88 -8.02 12.30
C GLN A 130 -3.39 -8.23 12.37
N ASN A 131 -3.98 -8.14 13.56
CA ASN A 131 -5.42 -8.31 13.77
C ASN A 131 -6.24 -7.03 13.56
N THR A 132 -5.60 -5.86 13.61
CA THR A 132 -6.21 -4.53 13.39
C THR A 132 -5.87 -4.00 12.00
N ILE A 133 -6.37 -4.70 10.96
CA ILE A 133 -6.18 -4.36 9.55
C ILE A 133 -7.50 -4.02 8.87
N TYR A 134 -7.42 -3.49 7.67
CA TYR A 134 -8.58 -3.22 6.83
C TYR A 134 -9.50 -4.45 6.73
N GLY A 135 -10.81 -4.24 6.95
CA GLY A 135 -11.78 -5.34 6.99
C GLY A 135 -11.83 -6.19 5.71
N GLY A 136 -11.56 -5.57 4.53
CA GLY A 136 -11.44 -6.32 3.28
C GLY A 136 -10.24 -7.26 3.27
N THR A 137 -9.11 -6.83 3.79
CA THR A 137 -7.89 -7.67 3.94
C THR A 137 -8.11 -8.77 4.97
N TYR A 138 -8.78 -8.45 6.09
CA TYR A 138 -9.15 -9.48 7.07
C TYR A 138 -9.99 -10.60 6.42
N ASN A 139 -11.03 -10.24 5.66
CA ASN A 139 -11.86 -11.22 4.96
C ASN A 139 -11.10 -12.00 3.88
N LEU A 140 -10.22 -11.32 3.13
CA LEU A 140 -9.35 -11.97 2.16
C LEU A 140 -8.53 -13.08 2.82
N LEU A 141 -7.84 -12.77 3.91
CA LEU A 141 -6.97 -13.70 4.62
C LEU A 141 -7.75 -14.79 5.38
N ASN A 142 -8.81 -14.40 6.10
CA ASN A 142 -9.55 -15.32 6.97
C ASN A 142 -10.51 -16.27 6.23
N THR A 143 -10.97 -15.86 5.05
CA THR A 143 -12.04 -16.58 4.33
C THR A 143 -11.62 -16.95 2.92
N THR A 144 -11.25 -15.98 2.08
CA THR A 144 -11.03 -16.21 0.65
C THR A 144 -9.78 -17.06 0.41
N LEU A 145 -8.62 -16.64 0.90
CA LEU A 145 -7.37 -17.38 0.72
C LEU A 145 -7.35 -18.68 1.51
N LYS A 146 -8.06 -18.74 2.63
CA LYS A 146 -8.26 -20.01 3.36
C LYS A 146 -8.98 -21.05 2.51
N ALA A 147 -9.96 -20.66 1.69
CA ALA A 147 -10.63 -21.56 0.76
C ALA A 147 -9.69 -22.10 -0.33
N PHE A 148 -8.59 -21.38 -0.61
CA PHE A 148 -7.50 -21.83 -1.51
C PHE A 148 -6.34 -22.50 -0.77
N GLY A 149 -6.51 -22.77 0.52
CA GLY A 149 -5.55 -23.54 1.32
C GLY A 149 -4.42 -22.70 1.92
N VAL A 150 -4.49 -21.38 1.91
CA VAL A 150 -3.55 -20.52 2.63
C VAL A 150 -4.14 -20.17 3.99
N ASP A 151 -3.46 -20.56 5.06
CA ASP A 151 -3.90 -20.36 6.44
C ASP A 151 -3.36 -19.04 6.99
N THR A 152 -4.05 -18.42 7.95
CA THR A 152 -3.63 -17.15 8.56
C THR A 152 -3.80 -17.18 10.08
N THR A 153 -2.76 -16.74 10.80
CA THR A 153 -2.85 -16.47 12.24
C THR A 153 -2.84 -14.95 12.46
N PHE A 154 -3.93 -14.42 13.01
CA PHE A 154 -4.04 -13.02 13.41
C PHE A 154 -3.47 -12.82 14.80
N VAL A 155 -2.62 -11.81 14.95
CA VAL A 155 -1.88 -11.52 16.18
C VAL A 155 -2.00 -10.06 16.58
N ASN A 156 -1.85 -9.79 17.89
CA ASN A 156 -1.59 -8.44 18.34
C ASN A 156 -0.12 -8.10 18.06
N ILE A 157 0.13 -7.15 17.16
CA ILE A 157 1.48 -6.76 16.74
C ILE A 157 2.31 -6.09 17.82
N HIS A 158 1.69 -5.58 18.89
CA HIS A 158 2.38 -5.01 20.04
C HIS A 158 2.93 -6.10 20.99
N ASP A 159 2.50 -7.35 20.81
CA ASP A 159 2.99 -8.52 21.54
C ASP A 159 3.94 -9.35 20.65
N LEU A 160 5.23 -8.97 20.64
CA LEU A 160 6.25 -9.66 19.84
C LEU A 160 6.38 -11.15 20.18
N ASP A 161 6.09 -11.57 21.42
CA ASP A 161 6.10 -12.98 21.80
C ASP A 161 4.93 -13.74 21.16
N GLN A 162 3.77 -13.10 21.04
CA GLN A 162 2.64 -13.67 20.31
C GLN A 162 2.96 -13.80 18.82
N VAL A 163 3.54 -12.77 18.20
CA VAL A 163 3.97 -12.82 16.79
C VAL A 163 4.97 -13.96 16.58
N LYS A 164 5.99 -14.05 17.42
CA LYS A 164 7.01 -15.10 17.36
C LYS A 164 6.42 -16.52 17.50
N LYS A 165 5.48 -16.72 18.41
CA LYS A 165 4.79 -18.01 18.60
C LYS A 165 3.89 -18.40 17.43
N ALA A 166 3.39 -17.40 16.68
CA ALA A 166 2.55 -17.63 15.51
C ALA A 166 3.36 -18.07 14.28
N VAL A 167 4.66 -17.77 14.22
CA VAL A 167 5.52 -18.21 13.11
C VAL A 167 5.78 -19.71 13.22
N ARG A 168 5.48 -20.42 12.13
CA ARG A 168 5.66 -21.87 11.99
C ARG A 168 6.38 -22.22 10.68
N PRO A 169 6.81 -23.45 10.43
CA PRO A 169 7.57 -23.83 9.23
C PRO A 169 6.89 -23.42 7.91
N GLU A 170 5.55 -23.46 7.84
CA GLU A 170 4.75 -23.11 6.67
C GLU A 170 4.58 -21.60 6.50
N THR A 171 4.96 -20.76 7.49
CA THR A 171 4.80 -19.32 7.40
C THR A 171 5.67 -18.74 6.29
N LYS A 172 5.06 -17.97 5.39
CA LYS A 172 5.71 -17.37 4.22
C LYS A 172 5.90 -15.86 4.31
N ALA A 173 5.12 -15.17 5.12
CA ALA A 173 5.27 -13.74 5.33
C ALA A 173 4.64 -13.30 6.66
N ILE A 174 5.06 -12.12 7.13
CA ILE A 174 4.32 -11.32 8.11
C ILE A 174 3.69 -10.16 7.33
N TYR A 175 2.39 -9.92 7.54
CA TYR A 175 1.63 -8.85 6.89
C TYR A 175 1.11 -7.83 7.92
N LEU A 176 1.34 -6.53 7.65
CA LEU A 176 0.99 -5.42 8.55
C LEU A 176 0.41 -4.24 7.76
N GLU A 177 -0.17 -3.28 8.48
CA GLU A 177 -0.45 -1.91 8.02
C GLU A 177 0.41 -0.92 8.79
N THR A 178 0.95 0.12 8.16
CA THR A 178 1.73 1.18 8.85
C THR A 178 0.90 1.96 9.86
N LEU A 179 -0.38 2.12 9.56
CA LEU A 179 -1.41 2.73 10.41
C LEU A 179 -2.66 1.85 10.31
N GLY A 180 -2.98 1.15 11.37
CA GLY A 180 -4.11 0.22 11.42
C GLY A 180 -5.46 0.89 11.23
N ASN A 181 -6.40 0.18 10.65
CA ASN A 181 -7.76 0.64 10.40
C ASN A 181 -8.76 -0.09 11.32
N PRO A 182 -9.51 0.60 12.18
CA PRO A 182 -9.82 2.03 12.13
C PRO A 182 -9.02 2.91 13.12
N ASN A 183 -8.18 2.34 13.96
CA ASN A 183 -7.68 2.98 15.17
C ASN A 183 -6.31 3.66 15.02
N SER A 184 -5.67 3.56 13.85
CA SER A 184 -4.34 4.13 13.58
C SER A 184 -3.24 3.61 14.51
N ASP A 185 -3.33 2.32 14.92
CA ASP A 185 -2.27 1.66 15.69
C ASP A 185 -0.99 1.57 14.84
N ILE A 186 0.16 1.75 15.50
CA ILE A 186 1.46 1.80 14.84
C ILE A 186 2.28 0.57 15.24
N PRO A 187 2.70 -0.31 14.27
CA PRO A 187 3.59 -1.42 14.56
C PRO A 187 5.03 -0.94 14.79
N ASP A 188 5.80 -1.66 15.61
CA ASP A 188 7.26 -1.50 15.61
C ASP A 188 7.84 -2.22 14.39
N ILE A 189 7.94 -1.49 13.28
CA ILE A 189 8.36 -2.01 11.96
C ILE A 189 9.74 -2.65 12.06
N GLU A 190 10.67 -2.00 12.74
CA GLU A 190 12.05 -2.48 12.91
C GLU A 190 12.09 -3.83 13.63
N ALA A 191 11.40 -3.96 14.76
CA ALA A 191 11.37 -5.20 15.52
C ALA A 191 10.71 -6.35 14.74
N LEU A 192 9.65 -6.03 13.97
CA LEU A 192 8.92 -7.02 13.17
C LEU A 192 9.70 -7.43 11.91
N ALA A 193 10.45 -6.51 11.29
CA ALA A 193 11.36 -6.82 10.19
C ALA A 193 12.47 -7.78 10.65
N GLN A 194 13.13 -7.47 11.78
CA GLN A 194 14.13 -8.36 12.38
C GLN A 194 13.57 -9.76 12.65
N LEU A 195 12.35 -9.84 13.17
CA LEU A 195 11.70 -11.11 13.43
C LEU A 195 11.43 -11.89 12.14
N ALA A 196 10.89 -11.23 11.10
CA ALA A 196 10.62 -11.83 9.81
C ALA A 196 11.91 -12.37 9.15
N HIS A 197 12.95 -11.55 9.09
CA HIS A 197 14.24 -11.89 8.47
C HIS A 197 14.96 -13.02 9.22
N LYS A 198 14.88 -13.04 10.56
CA LYS A 198 15.39 -14.16 11.36
C LYS A 198 14.75 -15.49 10.97
N HIS A 199 13.50 -15.49 10.53
CA HIS A 199 12.79 -16.65 10.04
C HIS A 199 12.88 -16.86 8.52
N GLN A 200 13.70 -16.04 7.83
CA GLN A 200 13.92 -16.09 6.39
C GLN A 200 12.59 -15.93 5.60
N ILE A 201 11.71 -15.06 6.08
CA ILE A 201 10.45 -14.69 5.43
C ILE A 201 10.38 -13.17 5.24
N PRO A 202 9.73 -12.68 4.17
CA PRO A 202 9.57 -11.25 3.94
C PRO A 202 8.55 -10.62 4.89
N LEU A 203 8.76 -9.32 5.15
CA LEU A 203 7.80 -8.43 5.77
C LEU A 203 7.05 -7.66 4.68
N ILE A 204 5.73 -7.84 4.61
CA ILE A 204 4.83 -7.15 3.68
C ILE A 204 4.05 -6.09 4.46
N ILE A 205 4.12 -4.84 4.02
CA ILE A 205 3.45 -3.72 4.70
C ILE A 205 2.51 -2.99 3.75
N ASP A 206 1.26 -2.83 4.15
CA ASP A 206 0.34 -1.90 3.52
C ASP A 206 0.58 -0.48 4.05
N ASN A 207 1.12 0.38 3.17
CA ASN A 207 1.44 1.77 3.47
C ASN A 207 0.38 2.74 2.92
N THR A 208 -0.85 2.28 2.76
CA THR A 208 -1.94 3.10 2.20
C THR A 208 -2.19 4.36 3.00
N PHE A 209 -2.17 4.29 4.34
CA PHE A 209 -2.43 5.44 5.21
C PHE A 209 -1.18 6.26 5.51
N GLY A 210 -0.02 5.60 5.65
CA GLY A 210 1.25 6.29 5.85
C GLY A 210 1.69 7.06 4.61
N THR A 211 1.48 6.52 3.44
CA THR A 211 2.00 7.00 2.14
C THR A 211 3.52 7.15 2.14
N PRO A 212 4.19 7.16 1.00
CA PRO A 212 5.64 7.36 0.97
C PRO A 212 6.09 8.77 1.42
N TYR A 213 5.14 9.69 1.63
CA TYR A 213 5.43 11.03 2.14
C TYR A 213 5.62 11.07 3.66
N LEU A 214 4.77 10.39 4.42
CA LEU A 214 4.84 10.39 5.88
C LEU A 214 5.80 9.33 6.40
N ILE A 215 5.87 8.17 5.76
CA ILE A 215 6.76 7.06 6.12
C ILE A 215 7.14 6.23 4.89
N ARG A 216 8.37 5.74 4.87
CA ARG A 216 8.87 4.75 3.91
C ARG A 216 9.24 3.47 4.66
N PRO A 217 8.36 2.48 4.73
CA PRO A 217 8.60 1.28 5.54
C PRO A 217 9.87 0.52 5.17
N ILE A 218 10.31 0.60 3.91
CA ILE A 218 11.54 -0.03 3.42
C ILE A 218 12.79 0.54 4.15
N GLU A 219 12.76 1.81 4.56
CA GLU A 219 13.88 2.49 5.22
C GLU A 219 13.97 2.21 6.73
N HIS A 220 13.00 1.51 7.32
CA HIS A 220 12.92 1.26 8.77
C HIS A 220 13.33 -0.17 9.13
N GLY A 221 14.62 -0.50 9.01
CA GLY A 221 15.22 -1.74 9.47
C GLY A 221 16.34 -1.52 10.48
N ALA A 222 16.77 -2.59 11.19
CA ALA A 222 17.78 -2.52 12.23
C ALA A 222 19.18 -2.11 11.74
N ASP A 223 19.47 -2.38 10.46
CA ASP A 223 20.76 -2.15 9.83
C ASP A 223 20.66 -1.13 8.68
N ILE A 224 19.76 -0.15 8.76
CA ILE A 224 19.54 0.94 7.78
C ILE A 224 19.03 0.44 6.39
N GLU A 225 19.25 -0.83 6.05
CA GLU A 225 18.99 -1.38 4.73
C GLU A 225 17.76 -2.31 4.63
N HIS A 226 17.09 -2.70 5.74
CA HIS A 226 16.15 -3.83 5.74
C HIS A 226 14.94 -3.60 6.66
N GLY A 227 14.04 -2.71 6.24
CA GLY A 227 12.69 -2.58 6.83
C GLY A 227 11.70 -3.57 6.20
N ALA A 228 10.60 -3.05 5.67
CA ALA A 228 9.70 -3.83 4.83
C ALA A 228 10.40 -4.28 3.53
N ASP A 229 10.14 -5.50 3.11
CA ASP A 229 10.63 -6.02 1.84
C ASP A 229 9.69 -5.71 0.70
N ILE A 230 8.39 -5.73 0.99
CA ILE A 230 7.32 -5.46 0.04
C ILE A 230 6.38 -4.42 0.65
N VAL A 231 6.06 -3.39 -0.13
CA VAL A 231 5.08 -2.38 0.25
C VAL A 231 3.90 -2.43 -0.72
N VAL A 232 2.69 -2.37 -0.20
CA VAL A 232 1.48 -2.29 -1.01
C VAL A 232 0.72 -1.00 -0.72
N HIS A 233 0.01 -0.49 -1.73
CA HIS A 233 -0.84 0.68 -1.62
C HIS A 233 -2.18 0.45 -2.27
N SER A 234 -3.24 0.84 -1.60
CA SER A 234 -4.45 1.25 -2.30
C SER A 234 -4.25 2.67 -2.81
N ALA A 235 -3.83 2.80 -4.07
CA ALA A 235 -3.65 4.12 -4.70
C ALA A 235 -4.96 4.90 -4.84
N THR A 236 -6.09 4.23 -4.69
CA THR A 236 -7.44 4.80 -4.56
C THR A 236 -7.54 5.86 -3.46
N LYS A 237 -6.73 5.73 -2.39
CA LYS A 237 -6.77 6.53 -1.17
C LYS A 237 -5.95 7.82 -1.35
N PHE A 238 -5.05 8.14 -0.44
CA PHE A 238 -4.26 9.38 -0.50
C PHE A 238 -3.48 9.61 -1.80
N ILE A 239 -3.00 8.56 -2.47
CA ILE A 239 -2.27 8.73 -3.74
C ILE A 239 -3.18 9.41 -4.77
N GLY A 240 -4.37 8.88 -5.02
CA GLY A 240 -5.37 9.52 -5.86
C GLY A 240 -5.99 10.76 -5.20
N GLY A 241 -6.43 10.61 -3.98
CA GLY A 241 -6.90 11.66 -3.08
C GLY A 241 -8.26 12.30 -3.40
N HIS A 242 -8.92 11.94 -4.51
CA HIS A 242 -10.11 12.62 -5.01
C HIS A 242 -11.34 11.70 -5.14
N GLY A 243 -11.23 10.43 -4.76
CA GLY A 243 -12.33 9.47 -4.86
C GLY A 243 -12.76 9.14 -6.30
N THR A 244 -11.92 9.45 -7.31
CA THR A 244 -12.28 9.35 -8.73
C THR A 244 -11.87 8.04 -9.38
N SER A 245 -10.82 7.36 -8.87
CA SER A 245 -10.24 6.20 -9.53
C SER A 245 -9.81 5.13 -8.56
N LEU A 246 -10.09 3.87 -8.92
CA LEU A 246 -9.52 2.71 -8.25
C LEU A 246 -8.12 2.42 -8.80
N GLY A 247 -7.23 1.99 -7.92
CA GLY A 247 -5.92 1.49 -8.29
C GLY A 247 -5.18 0.92 -7.08
N GLY A 248 -4.20 0.07 -7.35
CA GLY A 248 -3.27 -0.46 -6.38
C GLY A 248 -1.84 -0.38 -6.92
N VAL A 249 -0.87 -0.33 -6.04
CA VAL A 249 0.55 -0.43 -6.40
C VAL A 249 1.23 -1.38 -5.43
N ILE A 250 2.06 -2.24 -5.99
CA ILE A 250 2.98 -3.11 -5.26
C ILE A 250 4.38 -2.57 -5.48
N VAL A 251 5.14 -2.36 -4.42
CA VAL A 251 6.55 -1.96 -4.49
C VAL A 251 7.41 -3.10 -3.97
N ASP A 252 8.30 -3.58 -4.82
CA ASP A 252 9.37 -4.51 -4.46
C ASP A 252 10.55 -3.70 -3.92
N GLY A 253 10.88 -3.88 -2.64
CA GLY A 253 12.01 -3.22 -2.00
C GLY A 253 13.36 -3.62 -2.60
N GLY A 254 13.44 -4.85 -3.14
CA GLY A 254 14.67 -5.43 -3.68
C GLY A 254 15.71 -5.75 -2.59
N THR A 255 15.26 -5.84 -1.36
CA THR A 255 16.08 -6.04 -0.15
C THR A 255 16.09 -7.50 0.30
N PHE A 256 15.01 -8.24 0.08
CA PHE A 256 14.90 -9.63 0.51
C PHE A 256 15.73 -10.56 -0.37
N ASP A 257 16.59 -11.36 0.25
CA ASP A 257 17.41 -12.36 -0.44
C ASP A 257 16.62 -13.66 -0.64
N TRP A 258 15.96 -13.77 -1.81
CA TRP A 258 15.17 -14.93 -2.18
C TRP A 258 16.00 -16.21 -2.30
N GLU A 259 17.27 -16.10 -2.74
CA GLU A 259 18.18 -17.24 -2.89
C GLU A 259 18.65 -17.76 -1.53
N ALA A 260 19.13 -16.89 -0.65
CA ALA A 260 19.59 -17.26 0.68
C ALA A 260 18.47 -17.82 1.56
N SER A 261 17.24 -17.31 1.37
CA SER A 261 16.07 -17.84 2.07
C SER A 261 15.78 -19.30 1.74
N GLY A 262 15.95 -19.70 0.47
CA GLY A 262 15.65 -21.04 -0.01
C GLY A 262 14.18 -21.49 0.08
N ARG A 263 13.28 -20.60 0.54
CA ARG A 263 11.87 -20.92 0.86
C ARG A 263 10.90 -20.60 -0.27
N PHE A 264 11.38 -19.95 -1.36
CA PHE A 264 10.57 -19.40 -2.43
C PHE A 264 11.04 -19.89 -3.80
N PRO A 265 10.88 -21.22 -4.11
CA PRO A 265 11.36 -21.79 -5.38
C PRO A 265 10.74 -21.15 -6.62
N GLN A 266 9.55 -20.52 -6.50
CA GLN A 266 8.91 -19.83 -7.61
C GLN A 266 9.71 -18.65 -8.16
N PHE A 267 10.59 -18.04 -7.36
CA PHE A 267 11.47 -16.96 -7.82
C PHE A 267 12.84 -17.46 -8.26
N THR A 268 13.37 -18.50 -7.61
CA THR A 268 14.77 -18.96 -7.73
C THR A 268 14.94 -20.13 -8.69
N GLN A 269 13.91 -20.96 -8.87
CA GLN A 269 13.97 -22.12 -9.74
C GLN A 269 13.57 -21.79 -11.19
N PRO A 270 14.06 -22.58 -12.18
CA PRO A 270 13.64 -22.45 -13.56
C PRO A 270 12.12 -22.53 -13.74
N ASN A 271 11.51 -21.51 -14.36
CA ASN A 271 10.08 -21.46 -14.59
C ASN A 271 9.72 -22.06 -15.96
N PRO A 272 8.88 -23.11 -16.02
CA PRO A 272 8.51 -23.77 -17.28
C PRO A 272 7.72 -22.86 -18.22
N SER A 273 6.95 -21.87 -17.70
CA SER A 273 6.20 -20.90 -18.52
C SER A 273 7.11 -19.86 -19.20
N TYR A 274 8.38 -19.75 -18.77
CA TYR A 274 9.37 -18.83 -19.29
C TYR A 274 10.67 -19.55 -19.69
N HIS A 275 10.54 -20.63 -20.43
CA HIS A 275 11.65 -21.36 -21.03
C HIS A 275 12.77 -21.75 -20.06
N GLY A 276 12.45 -21.98 -18.79
CA GLY A 276 13.41 -22.36 -17.77
C GLY A 276 14.22 -21.20 -17.17
N VAL A 277 13.79 -19.96 -17.35
CA VAL A 277 14.41 -18.79 -16.70
C VAL A 277 13.87 -18.66 -15.27
N SER A 278 14.75 -18.37 -14.28
CA SER A 278 14.35 -17.99 -12.94
C SER A 278 14.18 -16.47 -12.84
N PHE A 279 13.27 -16.01 -11.99
CA PHE A 279 12.99 -14.57 -11.85
C PHE A 279 14.14 -13.82 -11.14
N THR A 280 14.84 -14.48 -10.20
CA THR A 280 16.03 -13.89 -9.56
C THR A 280 17.14 -13.65 -10.57
N ASN A 281 17.39 -14.57 -11.51
CA ASN A 281 18.35 -14.37 -12.58
C ASN A 281 17.87 -13.34 -13.61
N ALA A 282 16.57 -13.33 -13.89
CA ALA A 282 15.97 -12.48 -14.90
C ALA A 282 15.86 -11.02 -14.49
N ALA A 283 15.44 -10.76 -13.27
CA ALA A 283 15.08 -9.42 -12.80
C ALA A 283 15.89 -8.95 -11.57
N GLY A 284 16.74 -9.81 -11.00
CA GLY A 284 17.58 -9.45 -9.84
C GLY A 284 16.74 -8.92 -8.68
N LYS A 285 17.02 -7.69 -8.27
CA LYS A 285 16.30 -7.02 -7.16
C LYS A 285 14.79 -6.81 -7.39
N ALA A 286 14.32 -6.91 -8.64
CA ALA A 286 12.90 -6.78 -8.99
C ALA A 286 12.22 -8.13 -9.23
N ALA A 287 12.79 -9.22 -8.70
CA ALA A 287 12.30 -10.59 -8.94
C ALA A 287 10.85 -10.80 -8.50
N PHE A 288 10.46 -10.22 -7.39
CA PHE A 288 9.10 -10.32 -6.86
C PHE A 288 8.08 -9.62 -7.77
N ALA A 289 8.33 -8.36 -8.12
CA ALA A 289 7.45 -7.62 -9.01
C ALA A 289 7.41 -8.22 -10.41
N ALA A 290 8.55 -8.74 -10.91
CA ALA A 290 8.64 -9.44 -12.19
C ALA A 290 7.79 -10.72 -12.23
N TYR A 291 7.84 -11.52 -11.16
CA TYR A 291 7.02 -12.72 -11.03
C TYR A 291 5.53 -12.38 -11.06
N ILE A 292 5.10 -11.38 -10.27
CA ILE A 292 3.70 -10.98 -10.26
C ILE A 292 3.24 -10.52 -11.64
N ARG A 293 4.02 -9.67 -12.33
CA ARG A 293 3.70 -9.20 -13.67
C ARG A 293 3.59 -10.34 -14.68
N ALA A 294 4.58 -11.23 -14.67
CA ALA A 294 4.72 -12.27 -15.67
C ALA A 294 3.78 -13.46 -15.45
N ILE A 295 3.38 -13.74 -14.22
CA ILE A 295 2.54 -14.88 -13.86
C ILE A 295 1.16 -14.41 -13.39
N LEU A 296 1.06 -13.75 -12.22
CA LEU A 296 -0.24 -13.48 -11.61
C LEU A 296 -1.05 -12.46 -12.41
N LEU A 297 -0.47 -11.32 -12.73
CA LEU A 297 -1.17 -10.29 -13.51
C LEU A 297 -1.50 -10.77 -14.93
N ARG A 298 -0.55 -11.46 -15.58
CA ARG A 298 -0.79 -12.02 -16.91
C ARG A 298 -1.98 -12.98 -16.93
N ASP A 299 -2.05 -13.87 -15.95
CA ASP A 299 -2.98 -15.01 -15.97
C ASP A 299 -4.35 -14.68 -15.36
N THR A 300 -4.38 -13.80 -14.34
CA THR A 300 -5.61 -13.44 -13.60
C THR A 300 -6.20 -12.08 -13.98
N GLY A 301 -5.39 -11.18 -14.57
CA GLY A 301 -5.86 -10.03 -15.34
C GLY A 301 -6.29 -8.79 -14.57
N ALA A 302 -5.92 -8.60 -13.29
CA ALA A 302 -6.25 -7.38 -12.53
C ALA A 302 -5.41 -6.15 -12.94
N SER A 303 -5.34 -5.87 -14.24
CA SER A 303 -4.60 -4.73 -14.80
C SER A 303 -5.32 -3.41 -14.58
N ILE A 304 -4.55 -2.35 -14.30
CA ILE A 304 -5.09 -1.00 -14.18
C ILE A 304 -5.37 -0.41 -15.57
N SER A 305 -6.41 0.43 -15.68
CA SER A 305 -6.63 1.24 -16.89
C SER A 305 -5.56 2.35 -17.00
N PRO A 306 -5.02 2.63 -18.22
CA PRO A 306 -4.12 3.77 -18.42
C PRO A 306 -4.73 5.10 -18.00
N PHE A 307 -6.05 5.27 -18.19
CA PHE A 307 -6.76 6.47 -17.74
C PHE A 307 -6.77 6.59 -16.20
N ASN A 308 -7.01 5.48 -15.49
CA ASN A 308 -6.92 5.48 -14.03
C ASN A 308 -5.49 5.77 -13.55
N ALA A 309 -4.48 5.17 -14.19
CA ALA A 309 -3.09 5.45 -13.89
C ALA A 309 -2.74 6.94 -14.06
N PHE A 310 -3.26 7.59 -15.13
CA PHE A 310 -3.10 9.03 -15.35
C PHE A 310 -3.75 9.86 -14.23
N LEU A 311 -4.98 9.54 -13.81
CA LEU A 311 -5.65 10.25 -12.71
C LEU A 311 -4.91 10.07 -11.38
N LEU A 312 -4.37 8.88 -11.12
CA LEU A 312 -3.57 8.61 -9.93
C LEU A 312 -2.23 9.37 -9.96
N LEU A 313 -1.61 9.51 -11.14
CA LEU A 313 -0.41 10.34 -11.32
C LEU A 313 -0.70 11.81 -10.99
N GLN A 314 -1.84 12.34 -11.44
CA GLN A 314 -2.25 13.72 -11.10
C GLN A 314 -2.43 13.90 -9.59
N GLY A 315 -3.06 12.94 -8.91
CA GLY A 315 -3.16 12.94 -7.46
C GLY A 315 -1.78 12.89 -6.80
N LEU A 316 -0.89 12.04 -7.29
CA LEU A 316 0.45 11.84 -6.75
C LEU A 316 1.31 13.13 -6.82
N GLU A 317 1.15 13.93 -7.88
CA GLU A 317 1.88 15.19 -8.06
C GLU A 317 1.63 16.24 -6.95
N THR A 318 0.53 16.12 -6.23
CA THR A 318 0.18 17.02 -5.11
C THR A 318 0.13 16.30 -3.76
N LEU A 319 0.66 15.09 -3.68
CA LEU A 319 0.55 14.24 -2.49
C LEU A 319 1.10 14.94 -1.24
N SER A 320 2.32 15.48 -1.30
CA SER A 320 2.97 16.16 -0.17
C SER A 320 2.14 17.33 0.36
N LEU A 321 1.68 18.21 -0.54
CA LEU A 321 0.87 19.36 -0.18
C LEU A 321 -0.46 18.99 0.49
N ARG A 322 -1.10 17.93 -0.03
CA ARG A 322 -2.35 17.44 0.55
C ARG A 322 -2.13 16.80 1.92
N LEU A 323 -1.10 15.98 2.06
CA LEU A 323 -0.79 15.31 3.33
C LEU A 323 -0.42 16.31 4.43
N GLU A 324 0.34 17.37 4.12
CA GLU A 324 0.62 18.45 5.07
C GLU A 324 -0.67 19.09 5.59
N ARG A 325 -1.60 19.44 4.68
CA ARG A 325 -2.90 20.01 5.06
C ARG A 325 -3.78 19.01 5.82
N HIS A 326 -3.81 17.76 5.40
CA HIS A 326 -4.54 16.70 6.13
C HIS A 326 -4.04 16.56 7.57
N VAL A 327 -2.72 16.50 7.76
CA VAL A 327 -2.10 16.38 9.09
C VAL A 327 -2.40 17.63 9.93
N GLU A 328 -2.19 18.82 9.38
CA GLU A 328 -2.47 20.10 10.07
C GLU A 328 -3.92 20.14 10.57
N ASN A 329 -4.88 19.90 9.68
CA ASN A 329 -6.30 19.90 10.04
C ASN A 329 -6.61 18.82 11.09
N THR A 330 -6.04 17.63 10.92
CA THR A 330 -6.27 16.50 11.85
C THR A 330 -5.81 16.86 13.26
N LEU A 331 -4.63 17.42 13.43
CA LEU A 331 -4.12 17.78 14.74
C LEU A 331 -5.00 18.85 15.42
N ARG A 332 -5.54 19.80 14.66
CA ARG A 332 -6.49 20.79 15.16
C ARG A 332 -7.83 20.14 15.59
N VAL A 333 -8.33 19.18 14.81
CA VAL A 333 -9.53 18.41 15.16
C VAL A 333 -9.29 17.54 16.39
N VAL A 334 -8.15 16.88 16.50
CA VAL A 334 -7.76 16.08 17.68
C VAL A 334 -7.71 16.96 18.93
N GLU A 335 -7.12 18.14 18.84
CA GLU A 335 -7.08 19.12 19.94
C GLU A 335 -8.48 19.56 20.37
N PHE A 336 -9.35 19.90 19.40
CA PHE A 336 -10.74 20.29 19.64
C PHE A 336 -11.52 19.17 20.33
N LEU A 337 -11.51 17.96 19.77
CA LEU A 337 -12.22 16.81 20.31
C LEU A 337 -11.72 16.41 21.71
N SER A 338 -10.42 16.52 21.96
CA SER A 338 -9.84 16.16 23.27
C SER A 338 -10.31 17.08 24.42
N ARG A 339 -10.79 18.28 24.09
CA ARG A 339 -11.33 19.25 25.06
C ARG A 339 -12.86 19.30 25.10
N HIS A 340 -13.51 18.64 24.13
CA HIS A 340 -14.95 18.75 23.97
C HIS A 340 -15.70 17.98 25.07
N PRO A 341 -16.69 18.58 25.77
CA PRO A 341 -17.35 17.99 26.94
C PRO A 341 -18.14 16.69 26.62
N GLN A 342 -18.60 16.51 25.36
CA GLN A 342 -19.34 15.33 24.91
C GLN A 342 -18.44 14.22 24.37
N VAL A 343 -17.12 14.42 24.32
CA VAL A 343 -16.17 13.38 23.91
C VAL A 343 -15.70 12.60 25.13
N GLU A 344 -15.72 11.28 25.03
CA GLU A 344 -15.24 10.37 26.06
C GLU A 344 -13.75 10.08 25.85
N ARG A 345 -13.35 9.84 24.60
CA ARG A 345 -11.98 9.49 24.24
C ARG A 345 -11.68 9.87 22.79
N VAL A 346 -10.47 10.33 22.53
CA VAL A 346 -9.90 10.46 21.18
C VAL A 346 -8.79 9.43 21.03
N ASN A 347 -8.82 8.68 19.93
CA ASN A 347 -7.84 7.64 19.65
C ASN A 347 -6.95 8.07 18.49
N HIS A 348 -5.93 8.91 18.80
CA HIS A 348 -4.95 9.39 17.83
C HIS A 348 -3.54 9.33 18.43
N PRO A 349 -2.54 8.79 17.72
CA PRO A 349 -1.22 8.52 18.28
C PRO A 349 -0.40 9.78 18.61
N SER A 350 -0.80 10.96 18.15
CA SER A 350 -0.17 12.23 18.58
C SER A 350 -0.40 12.58 20.05
N LEU A 351 -1.40 11.98 20.68
CA LEU A 351 -1.69 12.23 22.09
C LEU A 351 -0.70 11.50 22.99
N SER A 352 -0.10 12.21 23.94
CA SER A 352 0.93 11.65 24.83
C SER A 352 0.49 10.45 25.68
N GLY A 353 -0.83 10.32 25.92
CA GLY A 353 -1.42 9.17 26.60
C GLY A 353 -1.74 7.98 25.68
N HIS A 354 -1.51 8.07 24.36
CA HIS A 354 -1.76 6.97 23.44
C HIS A 354 -0.69 5.90 23.58
N PRO A 355 -1.04 4.58 23.55
CA PRO A 355 -0.06 3.50 23.67
C PRO A 355 1.09 3.60 22.67
N ASP A 356 0.80 4.01 21.44
CA ASP A 356 1.77 4.08 20.34
C ASP A 356 2.43 5.44 20.18
N HIS A 357 2.30 6.36 21.15
CA HIS A 357 2.86 7.70 21.02
C HIS A 357 4.37 7.70 20.74
N LYS A 358 5.12 6.80 21.38
CA LYS A 358 6.57 6.68 21.13
C LYS A 358 6.89 6.18 19.72
N LEU A 359 6.08 5.28 19.18
CA LEU A 359 6.23 4.79 17.81
C LEU A 359 5.82 5.87 16.80
N TYR A 360 4.79 6.68 17.15
CA TYR A 360 4.42 7.87 16.37
C TYR A 360 5.60 8.85 16.28
N GLU A 361 6.23 9.20 17.38
CA GLU A 361 7.41 10.09 17.39
C GLU A 361 8.58 9.50 16.57
N LYS A 362 8.78 8.17 16.63
CA LYS A 362 9.84 7.46 15.91
C LYS A 362 9.59 7.42 14.40
N TYR A 363 8.40 7.03 13.97
CA TYR A 363 8.13 6.70 12.57
C TYR A 363 7.41 7.78 11.78
N PHE A 364 6.73 8.71 12.44
CA PHE A 364 5.89 9.72 11.81
C PHE A 364 6.28 11.17 12.19
N PRO A 365 7.52 11.60 11.95
CA PRO A 365 7.97 12.95 12.32
C PRO A 365 7.21 14.07 11.58
N LYS A 366 6.56 13.75 10.44
CA LYS A 366 5.69 14.66 9.69
C LYS A 366 4.22 14.56 10.10
N GLY A 367 3.89 13.75 11.09
CA GLY A 367 2.53 13.45 11.55
C GLY A 367 1.96 12.18 10.93
N ALA A 368 1.07 11.50 11.66
CA ALA A 368 0.23 10.43 11.13
C ALA A 368 -0.89 11.03 10.29
N ALA A 369 -1.43 10.23 9.37
CA ALA A 369 -2.46 10.67 8.44
C ALA A 369 -3.76 11.15 9.12
N SER A 370 -4.80 11.37 8.34
CA SER A 370 -6.01 12.07 8.75
C SER A 370 -7.16 11.14 9.18
N ILE A 371 -6.87 9.86 9.41
CA ILE A 371 -7.88 8.86 9.74
C ILE A 371 -7.68 8.44 11.19
N PHE A 372 -8.71 8.59 12.00
CA PHE A 372 -8.69 8.19 13.40
C PHE A 372 -10.09 7.99 13.93
N THR A 373 -10.22 7.48 15.17
CA THR A 373 -11.49 7.29 15.84
C THR A 373 -11.59 8.15 17.10
N PHE A 374 -12.82 8.47 17.46
CA PHE A 374 -13.14 8.99 18.79
C PHE A 374 -14.42 8.34 19.32
N GLU A 375 -14.62 8.40 20.62
CA GLU A 375 -15.79 7.90 21.32
C GLU A 375 -16.57 9.08 21.88
N ILE A 376 -17.84 9.19 21.47
CA ILE A 376 -18.76 10.21 22.02
C ILE A 376 -19.33 9.70 23.32
N LYS A 377 -19.62 10.58 24.30
CA LYS A 377 -20.33 10.22 25.50
C LYS A 377 -21.74 9.76 25.14
N GLY A 378 -22.16 8.60 25.66
CA GLY A 378 -23.45 7.99 25.35
C GLY A 378 -23.27 6.60 24.73
N LYS A 379 -24.17 6.26 23.83
CA LYS A 379 -24.29 4.95 23.21
C LYS A 379 -24.30 5.10 21.67
N GLU A 380 -24.67 4.04 21.00
CA GLU A 380 -24.81 3.99 19.53
C GLU A 380 -25.75 5.07 18.99
N LYS A 381 -26.87 5.35 19.69
CA LYS A 381 -27.87 6.35 19.26
C LYS A 381 -27.29 7.76 19.22
N GLU A 382 -26.49 8.14 20.21
CA GLU A 382 -25.86 9.46 20.27
C GLU A 382 -24.79 9.59 19.18
N ALA A 383 -24.02 8.51 18.90
CA ALA A 383 -23.06 8.49 17.81
C ALA A 383 -23.74 8.63 16.43
N GLN A 384 -24.84 7.93 16.21
CA GLN A 384 -25.63 8.03 14.99
C GLN A 384 -26.23 9.43 14.84
N ALA A 385 -26.83 9.98 15.90
CA ALA A 385 -27.40 11.32 15.87
C ALA A 385 -26.36 12.39 15.57
N PHE A 386 -25.14 12.27 16.09
CA PHE A 386 -24.02 13.14 15.74
C PHE A 386 -23.71 13.06 14.23
N ILE A 387 -23.55 11.84 13.70
CA ILE A 387 -23.18 11.61 12.29
C ILE A 387 -24.27 12.12 11.34
N ASP A 388 -25.55 11.83 11.64
CA ASP A 388 -26.68 12.16 10.77
C ASP A 388 -26.95 13.66 10.64
N HIS A 389 -26.35 14.47 11.52
CA HIS A 389 -26.50 15.93 11.51
C HIS A 389 -25.24 16.68 11.05
N LEU A 390 -24.20 15.97 10.61
CA LEU A 390 -23.08 16.62 9.95
C LEU A 390 -23.50 17.05 8.54
N GLU A 391 -23.12 18.25 8.13
CA GLU A 391 -23.47 18.84 6.83
C GLU A 391 -22.30 18.87 5.85
N LEU A 392 -21.07 19.07 6.38
CA LEU A 392 -19.84 19.09 5.60
C LEU A 392 -19.28 17.68 5.39
N PHE A 393 -19.25 16.88 6.46
CA PHE A 393 -18.75 15.52 6.40
C PHE A 393 -19.68 14.61 5.61
N SER A 394 -19.14 13.90 4.63
CA SER A 394 -19.90 12.89 3.89
C SER A 394 -19.91 11.54 4.61
N LEU A 395 -21.10 11.00 4.88
CA LEU A 395 -21.27 9.65 5.43
C LEU A 395 -21.12 8.62 4.31
N LEU A 396 -19.99 7.93 4.26
CA LEU A 396 -19.70 6.92 3.24
C LEU A 396 -18.54 5.99 3.62
N ALA A 397 -18.46 4.86 2.93
CA ALA A 397 -17.44 3.82 3.16
C ALA A 397 -16.14 4.10 2.38
N ASN A 398 -15.55 5.28 2.58
CA ASN A 398 -14.22 5.63 2.06
C ASN A 398 -13.39 6.33 3.13
N VAL A 399 -12.13 6.63 2.83
CA VAL A 399 -11.18 7.40 3.65
C VAL A 399 -10.15 8.05 2.75
N ALA A 400 -9.39 9.01 3.29
CA ALA A 400 -8.24 9.60 2.59
C ALA A 400 -8.63 10.36 1.30
N ASP A 401 -9.80 10.97 1.30
CA ASP A 401 -10.26 11.93 0.30
C ASP A 401 -9.90 13.35 0.72
N VAL A 402 -9.75 14.25 -0.23
CA VAL A 402 -9.59 15.69 0.04
C VAL A 402 -10.81 16.29 0.78
N LYS A 403 -11.95 15.63 0.72
CA LYS A 403 -13.16 15.98 1.47
C LYS A 403 -13.21 15.22 2.79
N SER A 404 -13.72 15.85 3.83
CA SER A 404 -13.94 15.24 5.14
C SER A 404 -15.03 14.17 5.08
N LEU A 405 -14.74 13.00 5.64
CA LEU A 405 -15.62 11.84 5.63
C LEU A 405 -15.83 11.30 7.05
N VAL A 406 -17.01 10.72 7.27
CA VAL A 406 -17.39 10.10 8.54
C VAL A 406 -18.02 8.73 8.31
N ILE A 407 -17.88 7.83 9.27
CA ILE A 407 -18.62 6.57 9.30
C ILE A 407 -18.77 6.06 10.74
N HIS A 408 -19.81 5.27 10.96
CA HIS A 408 -20.02 4.51 12.22
C HIS A 408 -19.50 3.08 12.05
N PRO A 409 -18.28 2.73 12.51
CA PRO A 409 -17.66 1.44 12.20
C PRO A 409 -18.45 0.23 12.65
N ALA A 410 -19.07 0.30 13.84
CA ALA A 410 -19.77 -0.83 14.45
C ALA A 410 -20.96 -1.35 13.63
N THR A 411 -21.68 -0.46 12.94
CA THR A 411 -22.87 -0.82 12.13
C THR A 411 -22.60 -0.90 10.64
N THR A 412 -21.35 -0.61 10.18
CA THR A 412 -21.00 -0.55 8.76
C THR A 412 -19.77 -1.38 8.43
N THR A 413 -18.58 -0.79 8.45
CA THR A 413 -17.33 -1.44 7.99
C THR A 413 -16.92 -2.66 8.82
N HIS A 414 -17.42 -2.81 10.03
CA HIS A 414 -17.13 -3.93 10.93
C HIS A 414 -18.40 -4.64 11.42
N ALA A 415 -19.54 -4.42 10.77
CA ALA A 415 -20.82 -5.03 11.14
C ALA A 415 -20.83 -6.57 11.04
N GLN A 416 -19.96 -7.15 10.21
CA GLN A 416 -19.79 -8.59 10.08
C GLN A 416 -19.04 -9.24 11.27
N LEU A 417 -18.37 -8.46 12.11
CA LEU A 417 -17.71 -8.96 13.31
C LEU A 417 -18.74 -9.15 14.44
N SER A 418 -18.54 -10.19 15.23
CA SER A 418 -19.31 -10.33 16.50
C SER A 418 -19.01 -9.14 17.42
N ARG A 419 -19.94 -8.84 18.32
CA ARG A 419 -19.76 -7.77 19.31
C ARG A 419 -18.46 -7.90 20.11
N GLU A 420 -18.12 -9.13 20.51
CA GLU A 420 -16.87 -9.41 21.21
C GLU A 420 -15.65 -9.13 20.34
N ALA A 421 -15.69 -9.49 19.04
CA ALA A 421 -14.63 -9.22 18.11
C ALA A 421 -14.48 -7.71 17.83
N GLN A 422 -15.60 -6.98 17.73
CA GLN A 422 -15.57 -5.51 17.62
C GLN A 422 -14.87 -4.87 18.83
N LEU A 423 -15.22 -5.27 20.04
CA LEU A 423 -14.60 -4.76 21.27
C LEU A 423 -13.09 -5.09 21.33
N LYS A 424 -12.69 -6.30 20.92
CA LYS A 424 -11.27 -6.68 20.81
C LYS A 424 -10.51 -5.85 19.76
N ALA A 425 -11.19 -5.40 18.72
CA ALA A 425 -10.64 -4.48 17.72
C ALA A 425 -10.74 -3.00 18.17
N GLY A 426 -11.12 -2.72 19.42
CA GLY A 426 -11.24 -1.36 19.94
C GLY A 426 -12.46 -0.58 19.41
N ILE A 427 -13.44 -1.27 18.82
CA ILE A 427 -14.65 -0.66 18.26
C ILE A 427 -15.80 -0.81 19.26
N ARG A 428 -16.25 0.30 19.81
CA ARG A 428 -17.39 0.38 20.71
C ARG A 428 -18.65 0.88 19.97
N PRO A 429 -19.87 0.78 20.59
CA PRO A 429 -21.09 1.29 19.97
C PRO A 429 -21.07 2.79 19.69
N ASN A 430 -20.35 3.54 20.50
CA ASN A 430 -20.22 4.99 20.44
C ASN A 430 -18.94 5.45 19.70
N THR A 431 -18.26 4.54 19.00
CA THR A 431 -17.08 4.84 18.21
C THR A 431 -17.46 5.46 16.87
N ILE A 432 -16.87 6.60 16.54
CA ILE A 432 -17.01 7.31 15.28
C ILE A 432 -15.62 7.35 14.61
N ARG A 433 -15.55 7.03 13.32
CA ARG A 433 -14.32 7.19 12.53
C ARG A 433 -14.44 8.42 11.65
N LEU A 434 -13.45 9.29 11.73
CA LEU A 434 -13.27 10.45 10.87
C LEU A 434 -12.14 10.19 9.86
N SER A 435 -12.26 10.79 8.68
CA SER A 435 -11.18 11.01 7.72
C SER A 435 -11.20 12.50 7.40
N ILE A 436 -10.27 13.24 7.98
CA ILE A 436 -10.24 14.70 7.89
C ILE A 436 -9.71 15.11 6.52
N GLY A 437 -10.44 15.98 5.86
CA GLY A 437 -10.10 16.52 4.54
C GLY A 437 -9.20 17.75 4.58
N THR A 438 -9.17 18.45 3.45
CA THR A 438 -8.31 19.62 3.24
C THR A 438 -9.10 20.95 3.24
N GLU A 439 -10.36 20.93 3.65
CA GLU A 439 -11.22 22.09 3.78
C GLU A 439 -10.64 23.10 4.78
N HIS A 440 -11.22 24.28 4.86
CA HIS A 440 -10.83 25.26 5.89
C HIS A 440 -11.13 24.71 7.28
N ILE A 441 -10.17 24.79 8.18
CA ILE A 441 -10.28 24.16 9.51
C ILE A 441 -11.47 24.69 10.31
N ASP A 442 -11.78 25.96 10.22
CA ASP A 442 -12.89 26.54 10.97
C ASP A 442 -14.24 25.97 10.52
N ASP A 443 -14.39 25.64 9.23
CA ASP A 443 -15.61 25.01 8.70
C ASP A 443 -15.72 23.56 9.19
N ILE A 444 -14.61 22.81 9.23
CA ILE A 444 -14.55 21.47 9.79
C ILE A 444 -14.98 21.48 11.28
N LEU A 445 -14.40 22.40 12.06
CA LEU A 445 -14.71 22.50 13.49
C LEU A 445 -16.17 22.94 13.74
N ALA A 446 -16.69 23.85 12.93
CA ALA A 446 -18.08 24.30 13.02
C ALA A 446 -19.07 23.17 12.73
N ASP A 447 -18.80 22.33 11.75
CA ASP A 447 -19.64 21.18 11.40
C ASP A 447 -19.62 20.11 12.51
N LEU A 448 -18.44 19.85 13.09
CA LEU A 448 -18.34 18.93 14.26
C LEU A 448 -19.13 19.48 15.46
N GLU A 449 -19.03 20.77 15.77
CA GLU A 449 -19.81 21.41 16.84
C GLU A 449 -21.33 21.34 16.58
N HIS A 450 -21.72 21.52 15.29
CA HIS A 450 -23.12 21.35 14.88
C HIS A 450 -23.62 19.92 15.17
N GLY A 451 -22.86 18.88 14.78
CA GLY A 451 -23.20 17.49 15.06
C GLY A 451 -23.38 17.21 16.58
N PHE A 452 -22.49 17.78 17.42
CA PHE A 452 -22.60 17.64 18.89
C PHE A 452 -23.88 18.25 19.47
N ALA A 453 -24.45 19.28 18.84
CA ALA A 453 -25.71 19.86 19.32
C ALA A 453 -26.87 18.86 19.31
N TYR A 454 -26.82 17.83 18.49
CA TYR A 454 -27.86 16.79 18.35
C TYR A 454 -27.54 15.48 19.07
N ALA A 455 -26.33 15.28 19.51
CA ALA A 455 -25.90 14.09 20.24
C ALA A 455 -26.17 14.21 21.73
N LYS A 456 -27.49 14.28 22.13
CA LYS A 456 -27.94 14.49 23.52
C LYS A 456 -28.68 13.29 24.05
#